data_bda424ba8e7dd9d1b4a9febc02a757e3
#
_entry.id   bda424ba8e7dd9d1b4a9febc02a757e3
#
_cell.length_a   1.000
_cell.length_b   1.000
_cell.length_c   1.000
_cell.angle_alpha   90.00
_cell.angle_beta   90.00
_cell.angle_gamma   90.00
#
_symmetry.space_group_name_H-M   'P 1'
#
loop_
_entity.id
_entity.type
_entity.pdbx_description
1 polymer ?
#
loop_
_entity_poly.entity_id
_entity_poly.type
_entity_poly.pdbx_seq_one_letter_code
_entity_poly.pdbx_strand_id
1 'polypeptide(L)'
;LFSNKRTLGLFLALTSAVGFAFSNTFASLSYQSGVNPLTITATRFILPGIALVILLRMSGTGFILPKRPGLVAASLGFISIIYTMALLSAIEVLPLAIAVLIFYLFPIFTALMLALLGWRKLTPTMAVSGGIAFLGLGIALGAEFENLDGWGLIYGLISAIGLATVSVISNRLMTGYDPRQATLYMCVSTTLIMVVISLITGGYSLPVSSLGWTHFLISLSFYAYAMIGYYFCISLIGAGDTTFFSNLEPIVAVGTGFVFLGQALAPLQYIGITIVVCALIYAGRKKE
;
A
#
# COMPACT_ATOMS: atom_id res chain seq x y z
N LEU A 1 -1.06 18.03 -20.38
CA LEU A 1 -0.18 16.86 -20.10
C LEU A 1 -0.99 15.59 -19.78
N PHE A 2 -2.21 15.66 -19.23
CA PHE A 2 -2.99 14.50 -18.77
C PHE A 2 -4.37 14.39 -19.48
N SER A 3 -4.41 14.53 -20.80
CA SER A 3 -5.65 14.32 -21.56
C SER A 3 -6.10 12.85 -21.62
N ASN A 4 -5.23 11.90 -21.27
CA ASN A 4 -5.50 10.47 -21.27
C ASN A 4 -5.62 9.94 -19.83
N LYS A 5 -6.77 9.36 -19.49
CA LYS A 5 -7.05 8.73 -18.18
C LYS A 5 -5.97 7.69 -17.78
N ARG A 6 -5.46 6.93 -18.76
CA ARG A 6 -4.40 5.94 -18.52
C ARG A 6 -3.08 6.60 -18.08
N THR A 7 -2.66 7.67 -18.75
CA THR A 7 -1.43 8.39 -18.40
C THR A 7 -1.52 8.99 -17.00
N LEU A 8 -2.66 9.59 -16.65
CA LEU A 8 -2.91 10.08 -15.29
C LEU A 8 -2.89 8.94 -14.27
N GLY A 9 -3.54 7.82 -14.58
CA GLY A 9 -3.55 6.65 -13.71
C GLY A 9 -2.15 6.08 -13.47
N LEU A 10 -1.33 5.91 -14.51
CA LEU A 10 0.06 5.45 -14.38
C LEU A 10 0.90 6.43 -13.55
N PHE A 11 0.76 7.73 -13.79
CA PHE A 11 1.45 8.75 -13.00
C PHE A 11 1.07 8.66 -11.52
N LEU A 12 -0.23 8.54 -11.21
CA LEU A 12 -0.70 8.38 -9.84
C LEU A 12 -0.22 7.07 -9.21
N ALA A 13 -0.19 5.96 -9.95
CA ALA A 13 0.32 4.69 -9.44
C ALA A 13 1.79 4.81 -9.00
N LEU A 14 2.63 5.36 -9.87
CA LEU A 14 4.06 5.52 -9.61
C LEU A 14 4.33 6.51 -8.46
N THR A 15 3.64 7.66 -8.47
CA THR A 15 3.83 8.67 -7.40
C THR A 15 3.24 8.23 -6.07
N SER A 16 2.17 7.43 -6.07
CA SER A 16 1.64 6.81 -4.84
C SER A 16 2.62 5.80 -4.26
N ALA A 17 3.24 4.96 -5.10
CA ALA A 17 4.27 4.02 -4.66
C ALA A 17 5.47 4.75 -4.01
N VAL A 18 5.94 5.83 -4.64
CA VAL A 18 6.96 6.73 -4.06
C VAL A 18 6.47 7.30 -2.72
N GLY A 19 5.24 7.79 -2.66
CA GLY A 19 4.65 8.35 -1.45
C GLY A 19 4.58 7.33 -0.30
N PHE A 20 4.17 6.08 -0.56
CA PHE A 20 4.18 5.02 0.46
C PHE A 20 5.59 4.71 0.95
N ALA A 21 6.58 4.64 0.06
CA ALA A 21 7.98 4.41 0.43
C ALA A 21 8.50 5.51 1.37
N PHE A 22 8.28 6.79 1.02
CA PHE A 22 8.64 7.91 1.89
C PHE A 22 7.88 7.87 3.22
N SER A 23 6.57 7.60 3.19
CA SER A 23 5.78 7.45 4.40
C SER A 23 6.37 6.40 5.34
N ASN A 24 6.72 5.21 4.82
CA ASN A 24 7.28 4.13 5.62
C ASN A 24 8.69 4.47 6.15
N THR A 25 9.52 5.14 5.35
CA THR A 25 10.86 5.60 5.78
C THR A 25 10.75 6.62 6.92
N PHE A 26 9.89 7.63 6.80
CA PHE A 26 9.70 8.62 7.84
C PHE A 26 8.95 8.07 9.07
N ALA A 27 8.11 7.04 8.91
CA ALA A 27 7.57 6.29 10.04
C ALA A 27 8.69 5.61 10.83
N SER A 28 9.63 4.94 10.15
CA SER A 28 10.80 4.32 10.78
C SER A 28 11.67 5.33 11.54
N LEU A 29 11.89 6.52 10.96
CA LEU A 29 12.59 7.60 11.64
C LEU A 29 11.83 8.12 12.88
N SER A 30 10.49 8.14 12.83
CA SER A 30 9.68 8.56 13.99
C SER A 30 9.72 7.55 15.14
N TYR A 31 9.90 6.24 14.85
CA TYR A 31 10.08 5.22 15.88
C TYR A 31 11.31 5.48 16.75
N GLN A 32 12.39 6.02 16.18
CA GLN A 32 13.58 6.41 16.94
C GLN A 32 13.30 7.52 17.97
N SER A 33 12.18 8.22 17.84
CA SER A 33 11.70 9.27 18.75
C SER A 33 10.60 8.78 19.71
N GLY A 34 10.46 7.46 19.88
CA GLY A 34 9.56 6.86 20.85
C GLY A 34 8.13 6.55 20.32
N VAL A 35 7.84 6.86 19.07
CA VAL A 35 6.54 6.48 18.45
C VAL A 35 6.51 4.96 18.25
N ASN A 36 5.37 4.34 18.50
CA ASN A 36 5.19 2.91 18.24
C ASN A 36 4.37 2.65 16.96
N PRO A 37 4.46 1.45 16.37
CA PRO A 37 3.71 1.08 15.17
C PRO A 37 2.19 1.21 15.30
N LEU A 38 1.64 0.97 16.50
CA LEU A 38 0.22 1.13 16.77
C LEU A 38 -0.23 2.58 16.59
N THR A 39 0.54 3.55 17.12
CA THR A 39 0.26 4.99 16.97
C THR A 39 0.27 5.41 15.49
N ILE A 40 1.29 5.00 14.73
CA ILE A 40 1.33 5.27 13.27
C ILE A 40 0.10 4.67 12.59
N THR A 41 -0.21 3.41 12.86
CA THR A 41 -1.34 2.73 12.19
C THR A 41 -2.68 3.37 12.56
N ALA A 42 -2.86 3.78 13.81
CA ALA A 42 -4.10 4.43 14.26
C ALA A 42 -4.29 5.84 13.66
N THR A 43 -3.20 6.58 13.46
CA THR A 43 -3.26 7.99 13.03
C THR A 43 -3.17 8.19 11.52
N ARG A 44 -2.56 7.24 10.77
CA ARG A 44 -2.31 7.37 9.33
C ARG A 44 -3.57 7.58 8.46
N PHE A 45 -4.75 7.14 8.94
CA PHE A 45 -6.01 7.27 8.20
C PHE A 45 -6.75 8.59 8.50
N ILE A 46 -6.34 9.33 9.53
CA ILE A 46 -6.98 10.61 9.93
C ILE A 46 -6.74 11.68 8.87
N LEU A 47 -5.48 11.88 8.49
CA LEU A 47 -5.12 12.94 7.55
C LEU A 47 -5.72 12.74 6.14
N PRO A 48 -5.70 11.55 5.52
CA PRO A 48 -6.40 11.32 4.26
C PRO A 48 -7.92 11.49 4.41
N GLY A 49 -8.51 11.10 5.54
CA GLY A 49 -9.93 11.34 5.83
C GLY A 49 -10.27 12.83 5.83
N ILE A 50 -9.48 13.66 6.53
CA ILE A 50 -9.65 15.12 6.56
C ILE A 50 -9.49 15.70 5.13
N ALA A 51 -8.43 15.31 4.42
CA ALA A 51 -8.19 15.77 3.04
C ALA A 51 -9.36 15.43 2.11
N LEU A 52 -9.91 14.21 2.22
CA LEU A 52 -11.06 13.79 1.43
C LEU A 52 -12.33 14.58 1.76
N VAL A 53 -12.57 14.89 3.04
CA VAL A 53 -13.69 15.77 3.44
C VAL A 53 -13.56 17.15 2.78
N ILE A 54 -12.36 17.73 2.80
CA ILE A 54 -12.09 19.02 2.17
C ILE A 54 -12.32 18.93 0.65
N LEU A 55 -11.75 17.93 -0.02
CA LEU A 55 -11.89 17.73 -1.46
C LEU A 55 -13.34 17.52 -1.91
N LEU A 56 -14.12 16.75 -1.15
CA LEU A 56 -15.55 16.53 -1.42
C LEU A 56 -16.35 17.82 -1.26
N ARG A 57 -16.08 18.60 -0.20
CA ARG A 57 -16.73 19.90 0.01
C ARG A 57 -16.40 20.90 -1.12
N MET A 58 -15.13 21.01 -1.47
CA MET A 58 -14.69 21.93 -2.55
C MET A 58 -15.29 21.57 -3.91
N SER A 59 -15.53 20.29 -4.18
CA SER A 59 -16.15 19.84 -5.44
C SER A 59 -17.69 19.85 -5.41
N GLY A 60 -18.32 20.24 -4.30
CA GLY A 60 -19.79 20.20 -4.17
C GLY A 60 -20.37 18.77 -4.12
N THR A 61 -19.53 17.76 -3.98
CA THR A 61 -19.95 16.35 -3.93
C THR A 61 -20.39 16.00 -2.50
N GLY A 62 -21.55 15.34 -2.36
CA GLY A 62 -22.02 14.86 -1.05
C GLY A 62 -21.11 13.80 -0.44
N PHE A 63 -21.19 13.62 0.87
CA PHE A 63 -20.37 12.63 1.60
C PHE A 63 -20.99 11.22 1.60
N ILE A 64 -22.30 11.12 1.33
CA ILE A 64 -23.09 9.92 1.60
C ILE A 64 -23.09 9.00 0.38
N LEU A 65 -22.64 7.77 0.59
CA LEU A 65 -22.85 6.65 -0.32
C LEU A 65 -24.20 5.97 0.00
N PRO A 66 -24.84 5.33 -1.00
CA PRO A 66 -25.97 4.44 -0.74
C PRO A 66 -25.63 3.36 0.31
N LYS A 67 -26.60 2.87 1.06
CA LYS A 67 -26.36 1.96 2.20
C LYS A 67 -25.46 0.76 1.86
N ARG A 68 -25.75 0.04 0.76
CA ARG A 68 -24.95 -1.14 0.37
C ARG A 68 -23.51 -0.79 -0.01
N PRO A 69 -23.22 0.15 -0.94
CA PRO A 69 -21.85 0.59 -1.24
C PRO A 69 -21.11 1.16 -0.03
N GLY A 70 -21.80 1.93 0.82
CA GLY A 70 -21.23 2.48 2.05
C GLY A 70 -20.80 1.38 3.04
N LEU A 71 -21.61 0.33 3.21
CA LEU A 71 -21.27 -0.82 4.04
C LEU A 71 -20.09 -1.60 3.45
N VAL A 72 -20.05 -1.79 2.13
CA VAL A 72 -18.90 -2.42 1.44
C VAL A 72 -17.65 -1.59 1.68
N ALA A 73 -17.68 -0.26 1.48
CA ALA A 73 -16.55 0.61 1.72
C ALA A 73 -16.06 0.55 3.17
N ALA A 74 -16.97 0.56 4.14
CA ALA A 74 -16.63 0.43 5.56
C ALA A 74 -16.00 -0.94 5.89
N SER A 75 -16.51 -2.04 5.30
CA SER A 75 -15.92 -3.37 5.48
C SER A 75 -14.50 -3.48 4.92
N LEU A 76 -14.18 -2.75 3.84
CA LEU A 76 -12.82 -2.67 3.33
C LEU A 76 -11.86 -2.04 4.34
N GLY A 77 -12.31 -1.04 5.11
CA GLY A 77 -11.52 -0.48 6.21
C GLY A 77 -11.23 -1.51 7.30
N PHE A 78 -12.20 -2.36 7.65
CA PHE A 78 -12.00 -3.47 8.59
C PHE A 78 -10.99 -4.50 8.05
N ILE A 79 -11.13 -4.92 6.79
CA ILE A 79 -10.17 -5.84 6.15
C ILE A 79 -8.76 -5.23 6.12
N SER A 80 -8.67 -3.89 5.95
CA SER A 80 -7.39 -3.18 5.98
C SER A 80 -6.67 -3.30 7.32
N ILE A 81 -7.39 -3.34 8.43
CA ILE A 81 -6.79 -3.59 9.75
C ILE A 81 -6.27 -5.03 9.84
N ILE A 82 -7.05 -6.01 9.39
CA ILE A 82 -6.67 -7.42 9.44
C ILE A 82 -5.37 -7.65 8.69
N TYR A 83 -5.27 -7.19 7.43
CA TYR A 83 -4.05 -7.42 6.67
C TYR A 83 -2.85 -6.63 7.21
N THR A 84 -3.08 -5.45 7.77
CA THR A 84 -2.00 -4.67 8.39
C THR A 84 -1.48 -5.35 9.66
N MET A 85 -2.37 -5.83 10.52
CA MET A 85 -1.98 -6.59 11.72
C MET A 85 -1.24 -7.88 11.34
N ALA A 86 -1.74 -8.62 10.34
CA ALA A 86 -1.07 -9.81 9.85
C ALA A 86 0.34 -9.50 9.30
N LEU A 87 0.53 -8.38 8.58
CA LEU A 87 1.86 -7.96 8.13
C LEU A 87 2.79 -7.67 9.31
N LEU A 88 2.32 -6.93 10.31
CA LEU A 88 3.12 -6.63 11.50
C LEU A 88 3.51 -7.91 12.25
N SER A 89 2.57 -8.85 12.43
CA SER A 89 2.86 -10.16 13.04
C SER A 89 3.84 -10.99 12.20
N ALA A 90 3.80 -10.91 10.88
CA ALA A 90 4.81 -11.55 10.03
C ALA A 90 6.20 -10.94 10.25
N ILE A 91 6.30 -9.60 10.37
CA ILE A 91 7.56 -8.89 10.61
C ILE A 91 8.17 -9.21 12.00
N GLU A 92 7.34 -9.55 12.98
CA GLU A 92 7.82 -9.93 14.33
C GLU A 92 8.58 -11.26 14.33
N VAL A 93 8.23 -12.21 13.45
CA VAL A 93 8.75 -13.59 13.49
C VAL A 93 9.56 -13.97 12.24
N LEU A 94 9.51 -13.17 11.18
CA LEU A 94 10.30 -13.37 9.96
C LEU A 94 11.34 -12.26 9.78
N PRO A 95 12.45 -12.53 9.06
CA PRO A 95 13.27 -11.45 8.53
C PRO A 95 12.43 -10.46 7.72
N LEU A 96 12.63 -9.15 7.95
CA LEU A 96 11.84 -8.08 7.32
C LEU A 96 11.75 -8.25 5.79
N ALA A 97 12.86 -8.60 5.15
CA ALA A 97 12.91 -8.82 3.70
C ALA A 97 11.94 -9.91 3.23
N ILE A 98 11.83 -11.01 3.99
CA ILE A 98 10.92 -12.12 3.67
C ILE A 98 9.47 -11.72 3.91
N ALA A 99 9.16 -11.09 5.05
CA ALA A 99 7.80 -10.61 5.34
C ALA A 99 7.30 -9.64 4.26
N VAL A 100 8.14 -8.69 3.85
CA VAL A 100 7.85 -7.74 2.76
C VAL A 100 7.73 -8.47 1.43
N LEU A 101 8.60 -9.41 1.10
CA LEU A 101 8.53 -10.17 -0.15
C LEU A 101 7.23 -10.96 -0.26
N ILE A 102 6.80 -11.63 0.82
CA ILE A 102 5.53 -12.36 0.85
C ILE A 102 4.35 -11.40 0.70
N PHE A 103 4.39 -10.26 1.41
CA PHE A 103 3.35 -9.23 1.26
C PHE A 103 3.23 -8.77 -0.19
N TYR A 104 4.34 -8.58 -0.91
CA TYR A 104 4.35 -8.18 -2.32
C TYR A 104 3.94 -9.29 -3.31
N LEU A 105 3.43 -10.42 -2.84
CA LEU A 105 2.61 -11.33 -3.65
C LEU A 105 1.20 -10.74 -3.94
N PHE A 106 0.78 -9.67 -3.24
CA PHE A 106 -0.56 -9.10 -3.43
C PHE A 106 -0.90 -8.67 -4.87
N PRO A 107 0.02 -8.19 -5.73
CA PRO A 107 -0.31 -7.90 -7.12
C PRO A 107 -0.62 -9.18 -7.92
N ILE A 108 0.08 -10.26 -7.62
CA ILE A 108 -0.16 -11.57 -8.24
C ILE A 108 -1.53 -12.10 -7.79
N PHE A 109 -1.84 -12.04 -6.49
CA PHE A 109 -3.16 -12.43 -5.98
C PHE A 109 -4.28 -11.54 -6.54
N THR A 110 -4.04 -10.24 -6.69
CA THR A 110 -5.01 -9.32 -7.32
C THR A 110 -5.29 -9.72 -8.76
N ALA A 111 -4.27 -10.00 -9.56
CA ALA A 111 -4.42 -10.42 -10.96
C ALA A 111 -5.16 -11.76 -11.04
N LEU A 112 -4.81 -12.71 -10.17
CA LEU A 112 -5.46 -14.02 -10.10
C LEU A 112 -6.93 -13.90 -9.69
N MET A 113 -7.25 -13.12 -8.65
CA MET A 113 -8.63 -12.90 -8.22
C MET A 113 -9.48 -12.25 -9.31
N LEU A 114 -8.94 -11.23 -10.01
CA LEU A 114 -9.64 -10.58 -11.13
C LEU A 114 -9.91 -11.57 -12.27
N ALA A 115 -8.99 -12.49 -12.54
CA ALA A 115 -9.14 -13.52 -13.56
C ALA A 115 -10.19 -14.57 -13.16
N LEU A 116 -10.15 -15.06 -11.91
CA LEU A 116 -11.10 -16.03 -11.37
C LEU A 116 -12.53 -15.48 -11.33
N LEU A 117 -12.69 -14.18 -11.05
CA LEU A 117 -13.98 -13.50 -11.08
C LEU A 117 -14.46 -13.17 -12.51
N GLY A 118 -13.65 -13.44 -13.54
CA GLY A 118 -13.96 -13.10 -14.92
C GLY A 118 -13.97 -11.60 -15.21
N TRP A 119 -13.43 -10.77 -14.32
CA TRP A 119 -13.42 -9.31 -14.47
C TRP A 119 -12.26 -8.80 -15.32
N ARG A 120 -11.19 -9.58 -15.43
CA ARG A 120 -10.06 -9.31 -16.31
C ARG A 120 -9.37 -10.61 -16.74
N LYS A 121 -8.98 -10.69 -18.02
CA LYS A 121 -8.17 -11.83 -18.50
C LYS A 121 -6.73 -11.66 -18.07
N LEU A 122 -6.11 -12.75 -17.61
CA LEU A 122 -4.69 -12.81 -17.33
C LEU A 122 -3.94 -12.85 -18.68
N THR A 123 -3.23 -11.80 -19.02
CA THR A 123 -2.41 -11.81 -20.23
C THR A 123 -1.06 -12.44 -19.94
N PRO A 124 -0.44 -13.14 -20.91
CA PRO A 124 0.91 -13.69 -20.75
C PRO A 124 1.93 -12.61 -20.35
N THR A 125 1.76 -11.39 -20.87
CA THR A 125 2.61 -10.26 -20.53
C THR A 125 2.53 -9.91 -19.04
N MET A 126 1.32 -9.82 -18.48
CA MET A 126 1.16 -9.54 -17.04
C MET A 126 1.74 -10.66 -16.17
N ALA A 127 1.51 -11.93 -16.54
CA ALA A 127 2.03 -13.07 -15.79
C ALA A 127 3.57 -13.10 -15.79
N VAL A 128 4.18 -12.93 -16.96
CA VAL A 128 5.65 -12.92 -17.11
C VAL A 128 6.27 -11.70 -16.41
N SER A 129 5.75 -10.49 -16.67
CA SER A 129 6.28 -9.26 -16.03
C SER A 129 6.10 -9.29 -14.51
N GLY A 130 4.96 -9.81 -14.01
CA GLY A 130 4.71 -9.98 -12.58
C GLY A 130 5.68 -10.96 -11.93
N GLY A 131 5.94 -12.10 -12.57
CA GLY A 131 6.92 -13.08 -12.11
C GLY A 131 8.35 -12.53 -12.09
N ILE A 132 8.77 -11.83 -13.15
CA ILE A 132 10.08 -11.19 -13.23
C ILE A 132 10.23 -10.09 -12.18
N ALA A 133 9.19 -9.25 -12.00
CA ALA A 133 9.20 -8.21 -10.98
C ALA A 133 9.31 -8.80 -9.56
N PHE A 134 8.60 -9.89 -9.29
CA PHE A 134 8.65 -10.58 -7.99
C PHE A 134 10.03 -11.20 -7.70
N LEU A 135 10.64 -11.88 -8.69
CA LEU A 135 12.00 -12.42 -8.56
C LEU A 135 13.03 -11.29 -8.35
N GLY A 136 12.95 -10.23 -9.14
CA GLY A 136 13.79 -9.04 -8.98
C GLY A 136 13.64 -8.39 -7.61
N LEU A 137 12.40 -8.37 -7.06
CA LEU A 137 12.12 -7.85 -5.72
C LEU A 137 12.80 -8.70 -4.63
N GLY A 138 12.75 -10.03 -4.73
CA GLY A 138 13.44 -10.92 -3.81
C GLY A 138 14.95 -10.64 -3.75
N ILE A 139 15.58 -10.42 -4.91
CA ILE A 139 16.99 -10.05 -5.02
C ILE A 139 17.24 -8.63 -4.46
N ALA A 140 16.36 -7.66 -4.77
CA ALA A 140 16.50 -6.27 -4.31
C ALA A 140 16.39 -6.14 -2.79
N LEU A 141 15.56 -6.96 -2.16
CA LEU A 141 15.39 -7.00 -0.71
C LEU A 141 16.50 -7.80 0.01
N GLY A 142 17.32 -8.55 -0.72
CA GLY A 142 18.33 -9.43 -0.13
C GLY A 142 17.68 -10.55 0.69
N ALA A 143 16.64 -11.16 0.16
CA ALA A 143 15.86 -12.17 0.87
C ALA A 143 16.68 -13.46 1.11
N GLU A 144 16.84 -13.83 2.37
CA GLU A 144 17.47 -15.09 2.81
C GLU A 144 16.39 -16.04 3.32
N PHE A 145 16.40 -17.30 2.84
CA PHE A 145 15.32 -18.26 3.05
C PHE A 145 15.69 -19.34 4.09
N GLU A 146 16.57 -19.03 5.02
CA GLU A 146 16.99 -19.96 6.07
C GLU A 146 16.12 -19.80 7.33
N ASN A 147 15.76 -20.95 7.97
CA ASN A 147 15.06 -21.02 9.26
C ASN A 147 13.79 -20.16 9.37
N LEU A 148 12.90 -20.27 8.38
CA LEU A 148 11.68 -19.48 8.32
C LEU A 148 10.60 -20.04 9.28
N ASP A 149 9.99 -19.16 10.08
CA ASP A 149 8.85 -19.49 10.93
C ASP A 149 7.58 -19.72 10.08
N GLY A 150 6.92 -20.86 10.28
CA GLY A 150 5.73 -21.26 9.51
C GLY A 150 4.53 -20.34 9.75
N TRP A 151 4.34 -19.84 10.99
CA TRP A 151 3.27 -18.90 11.30
C TRP A 151 3.52 -17.54 10.66
N GLY A 152 4.77 -17.09 10.62
CA GLY A 152 5.16 -15.88 9.92
C GLY A 152 4.83 -15.91 8.43
N LEU A 153 5.06 -17.08 7.77
CA LEU A 153 4.67 -17.27 6.37
C LEU A 153 3.15 -17.18 6.19
N ILE A 154 2.36 -17.78 7.09
CA ILE A 154 0.89 -17.70 7.06
C ILE A 154 0.42 -16.26 7.26
N TYR A 155 0.96 -15.53 8.22
CA TYR A 155 0.62 -14.11 8.44
C TYR A 155 0.96 -13.25 7.21
N GLY A 156 2.13 -13.46 6.59
CA GLY A 156 2.51 -12.79 5.35
C GLY A 156 1.51 -13.04 4.22
N LEU A 157 1.08 -14.30 4.04
CA LEU A 157 0.07 -14.66 3.03
C LEU A 157 -1.30 -14.06 3.32
N ILE A 158 -1.77 -14.07 4.58
CA ILE A 158 -3.02 -13.40 4.99
C ILE A 158 -2.95 -11.92 4.65
N SER A 159 -1.83 -11.28 4.90
CA SER A 159 -1.58 -9.89 4.58
C SER A 159 -1.67 -9.61 3.07
N ALA A 160 -0.98 -10.40 2.25
CA ALA A 160 -1.00 -10.27 0.79
C ALA A 160 -2.40 -10.50 0.19
N ILE A 161 -3.10 -11.56 0.63
CA ILE A 161 -4.47 -11.87 0.20
C ILE A 161 -5.44 -10.78 0.67
N GLY A 162 -5.27 -10.25 1.88
CA GLY A 162 -6.10 -9.19 2.42
C GLY A 162 -6.02 -7.91 1.58
N LEU A 163 -4.81 -7.44 1.26
CA LEU A 163 -4.63 -6.25 0.40
C LEU A 163 -5.13 -6.51 -1.02
N ALA A 164 -4.90 -7.69 -1.58
CA ALA A 164 -5.45 -8.08 -2.88
C ALA A 164 -6.99 -8.02 -2.88
N THR A 165 -7.64 -8.55 -1.83
CA THR A 165 -9.09 -8.52 -1.67
C THR A 165 -9.61 -7.08 -1.59
N VAL A 166 -8.97 -6.22 -0.79
CA VAL A 166 -9.32 -4.79 -0.72
C VAL A 166 -9.20 -4.14 -2.09
N SER A 167 -8.13 -4.38 -2.81
CA SER A 167 -7.88 -3.80 -4.14
C SER A 167 -8.93 -4.24 -5.17
N VAL A 168 -9.26 -5.54 -5.20
CA VAL A 168 -10.25 -6.11 -6.13
C VAL A 168 -11.65 -5.59 -5.85
N ILE A 169 -12.09 -5.56 -4.59
CA ILE A 169 -13.41 -5.04 -4.22
C ILE A 169 -13.48 -3.53 -4.46
N SER A 170 -12.42 -2.79 -4.12
CA SER A 170 -12.30 -1.35 -4.41
C SER A 170 -12.41 -1.06 -5.90
N ASN A 171 -11.85 -1.91 -6.77
CA ASN A 171 -11.96 -1.74 -8.21
C ASN A 171 -13.43 -1.66 -8.68
N ARG A 172 -14.28 -2.57 -8.21
CA ARG A 172 -15.70 -2.58 -8.57
C ARG A 172 -16.49 -1.45 -7.91
N LEU A 173 -16.16 -1.14 -6.66
CA LEU A 173 -16.81 -0.06 -5.92
C LEU A 173 -16.51 1.30 -6.57
N MET A 174 -15.26 1.56 -6.92
CA MET A 174 -14.79 2.85 -7.42
C MET A 174 -15.03 3.08 -8.92
N THR A 175 -15.39 2.04 -9.67
CA THR A 175 -15.90 2.22 -11.05
C THR A 175 -17.37 2.63 -11.07
N GLY A 176 -18.14 2.32 -10.02
CA GLY A 176 -19.56 2.65 -9.92
C GLY A 176 -19.87 3.87 -9.07
N TYR A 177 -18.94 4.30 -8.21
CA TYR A 177 -19.12 5.39 -7.25
C TYR A 177 -17.88 6.27 -7.17
N ASP A 178 -18.03 7.48 -6.63
CA ASP A 178 -16.90 8.39 -6.46
C ASP A 178 -15.81 7.76 -5.55
N PRO A 179 -14.57 7.58 -6.05
CA PRO A 179 -13.51 6.97 -5.28
C PRO A 179 -13.18 7.73 -3.99
N ARG A 180 -13.40 9.06 -3.96
CA ARG A 180 -13.20 9.90 -2.78
C ARG A 180 -14.16 9.55 -1.66
N GLN A 181 -15.46 9.32 -1.99
CA GLN A 181 -16.46 8.89 -1.01
C GLN A 181 -16.12 7.49 -0.48
N ALA A 182 -15.82 6.53 -1.35
CA ALA A 182 -15.48 5.17 -0.94
C ALA A 182 -14.24 5.15 -0.01
N THR A 183 -13.19 5.87 -0.39
CA THR A 183 -11.96 5.97 0.43
C THR A 183 -12.23 6.68 1.76
N LEU A 184 -13.12 7.69 1.80
CA LEU A 184 -13.51 8.35 3.04
C LEU A 184 -14.16 7.36 4.02
N TYR A 185 -15.10 6.51 3.54
CA TYR A 185 -15.72 5.47 4.38
C TYR A 185 -14.69 4.48 4.93
N MET A 186 -13.70 4.08 4.10
CA MET A 186 -12.59 3.24 4.55
C MET A 186 -11.77 3.95 5.64
N CYS A 187 -11.39 5.21 5.45
CA CYS A 187 -10.64 5.99 6.44
C CYS A 187 -11.40 6.09 7.76
N VAL A 188 -12.69 6.44 7.71
CA VAL A 188 -13.54 6.61 8.91
C VAL A 188 -13.67 5.27 9.66
N SER A 189 -14.01 4.18 8.97
CA SER A 189 -14.17 2.88 9.62
C SER A 189 -12.86 2.38 10.21
N THR A 190 -11.74 2.49 9.50
CA THR A 190 -10.42 2.12 10.02
C THR A 190 -10.04 2.95 11.24
N THR A 191 -10.22 4.28 11.17
CA THR A 191 -9.90 5.17 12.29
C THR A 191 -10.73 4.84 13.52
N LEU A 192 -12.06 4.65 13.36
CA LEU A 192 -12.94 4.31 14.48
C LEU A 192 -12.53 3.00 15.16
N ILE A 193 -12.27 1.96 14.38
CA ILE A 193 -11.87 0.66 14.92
C ILE A 193 -10.49 0.76 15.60
N MET A 194 -9.52 1.46 15.00
CA MET A 194 -8.20 1.64 15.57
C MET A 194 -8.24 2.47 16.87
N VAL A 195 -9.12 3.47 16.95
CA VAL A 195 -9.36 4.20 18.21
C VAL A 195 -9.87 3.26 19.29
N VAL A 196 -10.86 2.40 18.97
CA VAL A 196 -11.38 1.42 19.95
C VAL A 196 -10.28 0.45 20.40
N ILE A 197 -9.50 -0.12 19.47
CA ILE A 197 -8.38 -1.02 19.79
C ILE A 197 -7.40 -0.31 20.71
N SER A 198 -7.03 0.92 20.40
CA SER A 198 -6.05 1.69 21.17
C SER A 198 -6.53 2.06 22.57
N LEU A 199 -7.84 2.33 22.74
CA LEU A 199 -8.44 2.55 24.05
C LEU A 199 -8.40 1.29 24.92
N ILE A 200 -8.55 0.12 24.31
CA ILE A 200 -8.52 -1.17 25.01
C ILE A 200 -7.09 -1.56 25.37
N THR A 201 -6.14 -1.35 24.46
CA THR A 201 -4.74 -1.77 24.65
C THR A 201 -3.88 -0.74 25.39
N GLY A 202 -4.34 0.52 25.50
CA GLY A 202 -3.62 1.60 26.21
C GLY A 202 -2.27 1.98 25.58
N GLY A 203 -2.04 1.66 24.32
CA GLY A 203 -0.72 1.57 23.71
C GLY A 203 -0.25 2.76 22.86
N TYR A 204 -0.79 3.98 23.01
CA TYR A 204 -0.28 5.15 22.25
C TYR A 204 1.04 5.64 22.79
N SER A 205 1.98 5.90 21.87
CA SER A 205 3.26 6.54 22.16
C SER A 205 3.51 7.63 21.12
N LEU A 206 3.46 8.90 21.55
CA LEU A 206 3.67 10.07 20.69
C LEU A 206 5.16 10.46 20.66
N PRO A 207 5.61 11.19 19.61
CA PRO A 207 7.00 11.66 19.54
C PRO A 207 7.39 12.51 20.74
N VAL A 208 8.57 12.25 21.32
CA VAL A 208 9.09 13.02 22.46
C VAL A 208 9.96 14.22 22.04
N SER A 209 10.38 14.30 20.78
CA SER A 209 11.23 15.37 20.25
C SER A 209 10.58 16.13 19.11
N SER A 210 10.98 17.39 18.88
CA SER A 210 10.49 18.20 17.75
C SER A 210 10.82 17.57 16.41
N LEU A 211 12.00 16.95 16.27
CA LEU A 211 12.41 16.22 15.07
C LEU A 211 11.52 14.97 14.86
N GLY A 212 11.19 14.25 15.93
CA GLY A 212 10.25 13.12 15.88
C GLY A 212 8.86 13.54 15.40
N TRP A 213 8.34 14.67 15.85
CA TRP A 213 7.09 15.24 15.35
C TRP A 213 7.17 15.59 13.87
N THR A 214 8.30 16.14 13.41
CA THR A 214 8.52 16.43 11.99
C THR A 214 8.47 15.15 11.16
N HIS A 215 9.20 14.10 11.54
CA HIS A 215 9.19 12.81 10.84
C HIS A 215 7.79 12.18 10.85
N PHE A 216 7.10 12.23 11.99
CA PHE A 216 5.74 11.70 12.14
C PHE A 216 4.76 12.39 11.19
N LEU A 217 4.73 13.72 11.17
CA LEU A 217 3.83 14.49 10.31
C LEU A 217 4.16 14.33 8.82
N ILE A 218 5.44 14.25 8.45
CA ILE A 218 5.87 13.95 7.08
C ILE A 218 5.36 12.57 6.67
N SER A 219 5.52 11.54 7.54
CA SER A 219 5.02 10.19 7.29
C SER A 219 3.51 10.19 7.02
N LEU A 220 2.72 10.85 7.88
CA LEU A 220 1.27 10.93 7.70
C LEU A 220 0.87 11.66 6.41
N SER A 221 1.60 12.71 6.04
CA SER A 221 1.33 13.51 4.83
C SER A 221 1.59 12.71 3.56
N PHE A 222 2.73 12.01 3.48
CA PHE A 222 3.03 11.12 2.36
C PHE A 222 2.04 9.95 2.28
N TYR A 223 1.63 9.39 3.42
CA TYR A 223 0.62 8.34 3.45
C TYR A 223 -0.73 8.83 2.91
N ALA A 224 -1.17 10.02 3.33
CA ALA A 224 -2.42 10.60 2.86
C ALA A 224 -2.42 10.81 1.35
N TYR A 225 -1.34 11.39 0.81
CA TYR A 225 -1.16 11.55 -0.64
C TYR A 225 -1.19 10.20 -1.36
N ALA A 226 -0.39 9.26 -0.88
CA ALA A 226 -0.23 7.94 -1.52
C ALA A 226 -1.54 7.14 -1.50
N MET A 227 -2.25 7.13 -0.38
CA MET A 227 -3.52 6.41 -0.23
C MET A 227 -4.61 6.98 -1.15
N ILE A 228 -4.78 8.30 -1.16
CA ILE A 228 -5.77 8.95 -2.03
C ILE A 228 -5.42 8.68 -3.49
N GLY A 229 -4.15 8.85 -3.88
CA GLY A 229 -3.66 8.58 -5.23
C GLY A 229 -3.85 7.12 -5.65
N TYR A 230 -3.56 6.17 -4.78
CA TYR A 230 -3.72 4.74 -5.03
C TYR A 230 -5.17 4.36 -5.35
N TYR A 231 -6.13 4.78 -4.53
CA TYR A 231 -7.53 4.46 -4.77
C TYR A 231 -8.10 5.23 -5.97
N PHE A 232 -7.62 6.44 -6.21
CA PHE A 232 -7.97 7.18 -7.42
C PHE A 232 -7.41 6.48 -8.66
N CYS A 233 -6.19 5.96 -8.59
CA CYS A 233 -5.57 5.16 -9.64
C CYS A 233 -6.39 3.90 -9.95
N ILE A 234 -6.86 3.16 -8.93
CA ILE A 234 -7.76 2.01 -9.13
C ILE A 234 -8.98 2.38 -9.97
N SER A 235 -9.55 3.57 -9.75
CA SER A 235 -10.71 4.03 -10.53
C SER A 235 -10.40 4.36 -11.99
N LEU A 236 -9.13 4.70 -12.30
CA LEU A 236 -8.69 5.11 -13.64
C LEU A 236 -8.16 3.95 -14.48
N ILE A 237 -7.32 3.09 -13.91
CA ILE A 237 -6.63 2.00 -14.62
C ILE A 237 -6.91 0.61 -14.07
N GLY A 238 -7.72 0.52 -13.02
CA GLY A 238 -8.10 -0.73 -12.39
C GLY A 238 -7.09 -1.27 -11.38
N ALA A 239 -7.55 -2.21 -10.54
CA ALA A 239 -6.75 -2.77 -9.46
C ALA A 239 -5.52 -3.54 -9.97
N GLY A 240 -5.66 -4.30 -11.07
CA GLY A 240 -4.55 -5.10 -11.59
C GLY A 240 -3.33 -4.27 -11.99
N ASP A 241 -3.54 -3.17 -12.74
CA ASP A 241 -2.44 -2.30 -13.14
C ASP A 241 -1.91 -1.49 -11.94
N THR A 242 -2.81 -0.97 -11.09
CA THR A 242 -2.42 -0.22 -9.89
C THR A 242 -1.53 -1.05 -8.98
N THR A 243 -1.94 -2.27 -8.63
CA THR A 243 -1.16 -3.16 -7.75
C THR A 243 0.14 -3.62 -8.39
N PHE A 244 0.15 -3.84 -9.72
CA PHE A 244 1.40 -4.17 -10.43
C PHE A 244 2.44 -3.04 -10.30
N PHE A 245 2.06 -1.79 -10.54
CA PHE A 245 2.98 -0.66 -10.42
C PHE A 245 3.37 -0.33 -8.98
N SER A 246 2.62 -0.80 -7.98
CA SER A 246 3.00 -0.69 -6.57
C SER A 246 4.29 -1.45 -6.22
N ASN A 247 4.77 -2.39 -7.07
CA ASN A 247 6.09 -3.00 -6.90
C ASN A 247 7.26 -1.97 -6.98
N LEU A 248 7.00 -0.73 -7.39
CA LEU A 248 7.98 0.35 -7.31
C LEU A 248 8.24 0.78 -5.86
N GLU A 249 7.24 0.67 -4.96
CA GLU A 249 7.35 1.11 -3.56
C GLU A 249 8.55 0.50 -2.83
N PRO A 250 8.74 -0.84 -2.77
CA PRO A 250 9.88 -1.41 -2.05
C PRO A 250 11.23 -1.03 -2.68
N ILE A 251 11.27 -0.76 -3.98
CA ILE A 251 12.48 -0.30 -4.66
C ILE A 251 12.85 1.12 -4.19
N VAL A 252 11.86 2.00 -4.12
CA VAL A 252 12.05 3.36 -3.59
C VAL A 252 12.38 3.30 -2.10
N ALA A 253 11.74 2.38 -1.33
CA ALA A 253 12.02 2.19 0.09
C ALA A 253 13.47 1.76 0.35
N VAL A 254 14.03 0.87 -0.47
CA VAL A 254 15.46 0.53 -0.44
C VAL A 254 16.34 1.77 -0.71
N GLY A 255 15.99 2.57 -1.71
CA GLY A 255 16.70 3.82 -2.02
C GLY A 255 16.62 4.87 -0.89
N THR A 256 15.44 5.06 -0.31
CA THR A 256 15.26 5.99 0.83
C THR A 256 15.92 5.45 2.09
N GLY A 257 15.95 4.13 2.30
CA GLY A 257 16.71 3.48 3.37
C GLY A 257 18.22 3.77 3.27
N PHE A 258 18.78 3.71 2.06
CA PHE A 258 20.17 4.10 1.82
C PHE A 258 20.42 5.58 2.16
N VAL A 259 19.58 6.49 1.66
CA VAL A 259 19.77 7.94 1.80
C VAL A 259 19.51 8.43 3.23
N PHE A 260 18.42 8.00 3.86
CA PHE A 260 17.93 8.56 5.14
C PHE A 260 18.30 7.71 6.36
N LEU A 261 18.50 6.41 6.17
CA LEU A 261 18.81 5.48 7.28
C LEU A 261 20.26 4.99 7.25
N GLY A 262 21.06 5.41 6.25
CA GLY A 262 22.47 5.01 6.12
C GLY A 262 22.67 3.53 5.81
N GLN A 263 21.68 2.84 5.26
CA GLN A 263 21.74 1.41 4.94
C GLN A 263 22.61 1.20 3.69
N ALA A 264 23.67 0.40 3.79
CA ALA A 264 24.48 0.05 2.63
C ALA A 264 23.76 -1.01 1.77
N LEU A 265 23.86 -0.86 0.44
CA LEU A 265 23.31 -1.82 -0.51
C LEU A 265 24.38 -2.79 -0.99
N ALA A 266 24.08 -4.09 -0.95
CA ALA A 266 24.93 -5.10 -1.58
C ALA A 266 24.87 -5.01 -3.11
N PRO A 267 25.95 -5.35 -3.84
CA PRO A 267 25.98 -5.29 -5.32
C PRO A 267 24.82 -6.05 -5.98
N LEU A 268 24.42 -7.17 -5.41
CA LEU A 268 23.31 -7.99 -5.92
C LEU A 268 21.94 -7.26 -5.84
N GLN A 269 21.74 -6.40 -4.86
CA GLN A 269 20.51 -5.63 -4.71
C GLN A 269 20.30 -4.62 -5.85
N TYR A 270 21.38 -4.04 -6.38
CA TYR A 270 21.30 -3.17 -7.59
C TYR A 270 20.79 -3.93 -8.81
N ILE A 271 21.17 -5.22 -8.95
CA ILE A 271 20.67 -6.09 -10.02
C ILE A 271 19.16 -6.30 -9.85
N GLY A 272 18.72 -6.64 -8.64
CA GLY A 272 17.29 -6.81 -8.32
C GLY A 272 16.47 -5.57 -8.63
N ILE A 273 16.94 -4.39 -8.22
CA ILE A 273 16.31 -3.09 -8.50
C ILE A 273 16.16 -2.89 -10.02
N THR A 274 17.22 -3.15 -10.78
CA THR A 274 17.21 -3.00 -12.23
C THR A 274 16.19 -3.92 -12.90
N ILE A 275 16.11 -5.17 -12.46
CA ILE A 275 15.13 -6.16 -12.96
C ILE A 275 13.71 -5.67 -12.73
N VAL A 276 13.38 -5.20 -11.52
CA VAL A 276 12.02 -4.69 -11.21
C VAL A 276 11.68 -3.50 -12.08
N VAL A 277 12.58 -2.51 -12.18
CA VAL A 277 12.34 -1.30 -12.99
C VAL A 277 12.14 -1.66 -14.46
N CYS A 278 12.95 -2.55 -15.02
CA CYS A 278 12.77 -3.03 -16.40
C CYS A 278 11.42 -3.74 -16.61
N ALA A 279 10.99 -4.58 -15.65
CA ALA A 279 9.71 -5.26 -15.73
C ALA A 279 8.52 -4.26 -15.70
N LEU A 280 8.60 -3.24 -14.86
CA LEU A 280 7.59 -2.18 -14.78
C LEU A 280 7.52 -1.34 -16.07
N ILE A 281 8.67 -0.97 -16.63
CA ILE A 281 8.75 -0.22 -17.90
C ILE A 281 8.18 -1.06 -19.06
N TYR A 282 8.54 -2.34 -19.13
CA TYR A 282 8.06 -3.24 -20.19
C TYR A 282 6.54 -3.39 -20.15
N ALA A 283 5.97 -3.63 -18.97
CA ALA A 283 4.52 -3.72 -18.81
C ALA A 283 3.78 -2.40 -19.11
N GLY A 284 4.39 -1.24 -18.76
CA GLY A 284 3.80 0.07 -19.04
C GLY A 284 3.76 0.44 -20.53
N ARG A 285 4.69 -0.09 -21.34
CA ARG A 285 4.80 0.23 -22.78
C ARG A 285 3.80 -0.56 -23.65
N LYS A 286 3.40 -1.74 -23.22
CA LYS A 286 2.49 -2.57 -23.99
C LYS A 286 1.07 -2.01 -23.87
N LYS A 287 0.59 -1.35 -24.94
CA LYS A 287 -0.82 -1.00 -25.13
C LYS A 287 -1.59 -2.32 -25.31
N GLU A 288 -2.45 -2.66 -24.40
CA GLU A 288 -3.56 -3.60 -24.65
C GLU A 288 -4.70 -2.88 -25.33
#